data_82e796bcb0fb2d13f781892cac40ac0a
#
_entry.id   82e796bcb0fb2d13f781892cac40ac0a
#
_cell.length_a   1.000
_cell.length_b   1.000
_cell.length_c   1.000
_cell.angle_alpha   90.00
_cell.angle_beta   90.00
_cell.angle_gamma   90.00
#
_symmetry.space_group_name_H-M   'P 1'
#
loop_
_entity.id
_entity.type
_entity.pdbx_description
1 polymer ?
#
loop_
_entity_poly.entity_id
_entity_poly.type
_entity_poly.pdbx_seq_one_letter_code
_entity_poly.pdbx_strand_id
1 'polypeptide(L)'
;MRKEIIIVGAGISGLSAGCYAQMNGYNTTIYEMNKIPGGLCTAWQRKGFTFDISMHMLTGSESGPINRMWKELGVTDNFKFHKHNHISQIEGMGKKLFFTTDRKKLEEEMITISPVDKKLIKEFISIIFGPDMMKAASLKPSELKNLFDKLKVIPAILPLLRIFSKYNKMTIQDFAARFKDPFLREAVKMFIDAPGWPMPHFPMVVLSGFIKSGVVEAGAPLGGSQKVVFHIADLFKKLGGEMHYNSHVTDLIIEKDRVAGIKLKDGSEHRAENVIWAGDGHTLIFNILKGKYLSNRIRNMYENWIPVQPIVHVMIGVNRDLSQEPHRIIFEPEEPITIAGRKHEWLSLLHHCFDKTMAPAGKSAVEVWFDTEYDYWEELAKDRKKYNSEKQRIADYTIKQLEKRWSGFSSQVEIIDVPTPATYTRYTGNWKGSPDGWYLTPENINEMEPLRTLPGLEGLQMVGQWTVTFSGTVIAAMSGRQVIQLMCRKDGIKFVSDINVHSSPE
;
A
#
# COMPACT_ATOMS: atom_id res chain seq x y z
N MET A 1 17.55 20.84 26.29
CA MET A 1 17.65 19.39 26.03
C MET A 1 16.77 19.05 24.79
N ARG A 2 17.23 18.14 23.95
CA ARG A 2 16.42 17.61 22.83
C ARG A 2 15.25 16.83 23.39
N LYS A 3 14.04 17.01 22.84
CA LYS A 3 12.88 16.24 23.29
C LYS A 3 12.99 14.80 22.83
N GLU A 4 12.66 13.89 23.75
CA GLU A 4 12.65 12.46 23.50
C GLU A 4 11.35 12.03 22.79
N ILE A 5 11.49 11.27 21.69
CA ILE A 5 10.38 10.66 20.97
C ILE A 5 10.60 9.16 20.87
N ILE A 6 9.64 8.40 21.32
CA ILE A 6 9.55 6.96 21.03
C ILE A 6 8.62 6.75 19.85
N ILE A 7 9.06 5.92 18.90
CA ILE A 7 8.26 5.49 17.75
C ILE A 7 8.02 3.98 17.88
N VAL A 8 6.76 3.57 17.79
CA VAL A 8 6.36 2.15 17.85
C VAL A 8 6.11 1.64 16.45
N GLY A 9 7.00 0.76 15.97
CA GLY A 9 6.97 0.15 14.65
C GLY A 9 7.92 0.79 13.64
N ALA A 10 8.74 -0.05 13.00
CA ALA A 10 9.69 0.33 11.94
C ALA A 10 9.13 0.07 10.52
N GLY A 11 7.82 0.19 10.31
CA GLY A 11 7.21 0.29 8.99
C GLY A 11 7.58 1.62 8.32
N ILE A 12 7.21 1.79 7.05
CA ILE A 12 7.58 2.99 6.27
C ILE A 12 7.11 4.31 6.91
N SER A 13 5.99 4.30 7.62
CA SER A 13 5.47 5.47 8.34
C SER A 13 6.31 5.83 9.56
N GLY A 14 6.70 4.84 10.37
CA GLY A 14 7.55 5.03 11.54
C GLY A 14 8.98 5.45 11.16
N LEU A 15 9.54 4.82 10.13
CA LEU A 15 10.85 5.19 9.59
C LEU A 15 10.86 6.62 9.03
N SER A 16 9.81 6.99 8.29
CA SER A 16 9.64 8.36 7.79
C SER A 16 9.56 9.35 8.95
N ALA A 17 8.70 9.10 9.94
CA ALA A 17 8.60 9.94 11.14
C ALA A 17 9.96 10.08 11.86
N GLY A 18 10.69 8.97 12.02
CA GLY A 18 12.01 8.94 12.65
C GLY A 18 13.03 9.80 11.91
N CYS A 19 13.14 9.65 10.59
CA CYS A 19 14.06 10.45 9.77
C CYS A 19 13.75 11.96 9.92
N TYR A 20 12.49 12.35 9.75
CA TYR A 20 12.12 13.76 9.89
C TYR A 20 12.27 14.27 11.32
N ALA A 21 12.03 13.46 12.34
CA ALA A 21 12.26 13.85 13.73
C ALA A 21 13.75 14.14 13.99
N GLN A 22 14.64 13.26 13.53
CA GLN A 22 16.09 13.48 13.63
C GLN A 22 16.55 14.72 12.86
N MET A 23 16.07 14.94 11.63
CA MET A 23 16.35 16.15 10.85
C MET A 23 15.94 17.44 11.57
N ASN A 24 15.00 17.37 12.49
CA ASN A 24 14.48 18.52 13.24
C ASN A 24 14.96 18.58 14.70
N GLY A 25 16.00 17.82 15.05
CA GLY A 25 16.69 17.92 16.33
C GLY A 25 16.01 17.21 17.49
N TYR A 26 15.04 16.33 17.24
CA TYR A 26 14.50 15.43 18.26
C TYR A 26 15.45 14.26 18.50
N ASN A 27 15.48 13.74 19.73
CA ASN A 27 16.13 12.46 20.02
C ASN A 27 15.10 11.33 19.85
N THR A 28 15.36 10.37 18.96
CA THR A 28 14.31 9.46 18.49
C THR A 28 14.76 8.01 18.57
N THR A 29 13.97 7.18 19.23
CA THR A 29 14.16 5.73 19.34
C THR A 29 12.97 4.99 18.73
N ILE A 30 13.24 4.06 17.81
CA ILE A 30 12.23 3.19 17.21
C ILE A 30 12.27 1.80 17.85
N TYR A 31 11.10 1.29 18.27
CA TYR A 31 10.92 -0.06 18.79
C TYR A 31 10.14 -0.90 17.77
N GLU A 32 10.79 -1.96 17.27
CA GLU A 32 10.24 -2.87 16.24
C GLU A 32 10.09 -4.28 16.79
N MET A 33 8.91 -4.87 16.63
CA MET A 33 8.62 -6.21 17.14
C MET A 33 9.38 -7.34 16.44
N ASN A 34 9.77 -7.13 15.19
CA ASN A 34 10.52 -8.09 14.39
C ASN A 34 12.04 -7.84 14.45
N LYS A 35 12.79 -8.76 13.87
CA LYS A 35 14.25 -8.68 13.73
C LYS A 35 14.73 -7.76 12.60
N ILE A 36 13.83 -7.30 11.74
CA ILE A 36 14.10 -6.42 10.59
C ILE A 36 13.01 -5.35 10.49
N PRO A 37 13.32 -4.17 9.92
CA PRO A 37 12.32 -3.14 9.65
C PRO A 37 11.51 -3.48 8.41
N GLY A 38 10.39 -2.77 8.20
CA GLY A 38 9.65 -2.76 6.95
C GLY A 38 8.15 -2.92 7.08
N GLY A 39 7.69 -3.62 8.10
CA GLY A 39 6.27 -3.95 8.21
C GLY A 39 5.81 -4.76 7.00
N LEU A 40 4.83 -4.24 6.25
CA LEU A 40 4.37 -4.86 4.98
C LEU A 40 5.29 -4.57 3.78
N CYS A 41 6.13 -3.52 3.84
CA CYS A 41 7.14 -3.27 2.81
C CYS A 41 8.34 -4.20 3.01
N THR A 42 8.15 -5.48 2.70
CA THR A 42 9.12 -6.53 2.97
C THR A 42 9.21 -7.53 1.83
N ALA A 43 10.30 -8.25 1.79
CA ALA A 43 10.54 -9.38 0.90
C ALA A 43 11.30 -10.47 1.64
N TRP A 44 11.30 -11.68 1.10
CA TRP A 44 12.13 -12.77 1.61
C TRP A 44 12.64 -13.64 0.49
N GLN A 45 13.74 -14.33 0.76
CA GLN A 45 14.39 -15.19 -0.24
C GLN A 45 14.18 -16.68 0.06
N ARG A 46 13.96 -17.45 -1.00
CA ARG A 46 13.92 -18.92 -0.99
C ARG A 46 14.61 -19.45 -2.24
N LYS A 47 15.64 -20.27 -2.07
CA LYS A 47 16.40 -20.88 -3.19
C LYS A 47 16.86 -19.88 -4.26
N GLY A 48 17.22 -18.65 -3.86
CA GLY A 48 17.65 -17.60 -4.79
C GLY A 48 16.53 -16.78 -5.43
N PHE A 49 15.25 -17.14 -5.22
CA PHE A 49 14.11 -16.31 -5.60
C PHE A 49 13.77 -15.33 -4.48
N THR A 50 13.46 -14.10 -4.84
CA THR A 50 12.98 -13.07 -3.94
C THR A 50 11.48 -12.93 -4.13
N PHE A 51 10.71 -13.08 -3.06
CA PHE A 51 9.27 -12.87 -3.00
C PHE A 51 9.00 -11.52 -2.32
N ASP A 52 8.47 -10.57 -3.08
CA ASP A 52 8.17 -9.20 -2.63
C ASP A 52 6.66 -8.98 -2.66
N ILE A 53 6.09 -8.46 -1.58
CA ILE A 53 4.64 -8.33 -1.42
C ILE A 53 4.13 -6.89 -1.46
N SER A 54 4.96 -5.90 -1.81
CA SER A 54 4.56 -4.51 -1.59
C SER A 54 4.78 -3.61 -2.81
N MET A 55 5.92 -2.97 -2.97
CA MET A 55 6.11 -1.83 -3.87
C MET A 55 6.14 -2.22 -5.37
N HIS A 56 5.04 -2.72 -5.91
CA HIS A 56 4.95 -3.01 -7.35
C HIS A 56 5.08 -1.75 -8.21
N MET A 57 4.61 -0.60 -7.70
CA MET A 57 4.78 0.72 -8.28
C MET A 57 4.90 1.77 -7.17
N LEU A 58 5.94 2.60 -7.24
CA LEU A 58 6.14 3.71 -6.31
C LEU A 58 5.69 5.03 -6.96
N THR A 59 4.50 5.49 -6.62
CA THR A 59 3.97 6.78 -7.09
C THR A 59 4.89 7.92 -6.67
N GLY A 60 5.16 8.83 -7.61
CA GLY A 60 6.06 9.97 -7.37
C GLY A 60 7.54 9.60 -7.46
N SER A 61 7.91 8.46 -8.03
CA SER A 61 9.33 8.12 -8.28
C SER A 61 10.00 9.05 -9.27
N GLU A 62 9.24 9.77 -10.11
CA GLU A 62 9.76 10.61 -11.20
C GLU A 62 9.74 12.10 -10.89
N SER A 63 8.61 12.64 -10.45
CA SER A 63 8.41 14.07 -10.33
C SER A 63 7.33 14.47 -9.31
N GLY A 64 7.20 15.78 -9.07
CA GLY A 64 6.15 16.36 -8.25
C GLY A 64 6.43 16.38 -6.73
N PRO A 65 5.42 16.76 -5.93
CA PRO A 65 5.59 16.89 -4.49
C PRO A 65 5.98 15.58 -3.80
N ILE A 66 5.43 14.46 -4.26
CA ILE A 66 5.72 13.13 -3.69
C ILE A 66 7.16 12.72 -3.99
N ASN A 67 7.67 13.03 -5.18
CA ASN A 67 9.08 12.80 -5.54
C ASN A 67 10.02 13.55 -4.57
N ARG A 68 9.67 14.79 -4.23
CA ARG A 68 10.43 15.54 -3.23
C ARG A 68 10.52 14.79 -1.89
N MET A 69 9.43 14.22 -1.40
CA MET A 69 9.44 13.41 -0.18
C MET A 69 10.36 12.19 -0.30
N TRP A 70 10.32 11.49 -1.44
CA TRP A 70 11.21 10.35 -1.66
C TRP A 70 12.68 10.76 -1.74
N LYS A 71 12.98 11.95 -2.29
CA LYS A 71 14.34 12.54 -2.22
C LYS A 71 14.76 12.86 -0.81
N GLU A 72 13.88 13.49 -0.04
CA GLU A 72 14.13 13.82 1.38
C GLU A 72 14.42 12.55 2.22
N LEU A 73 13.89 11.39 1.81
CA LEU A 73 14.17 10.06 2.40
C LEU A 73 15.29 9.29 1.67
N GLY A 74 15.98 9.92 0.71
CA GLY A 74 17.09 9.33 -0.02
C GLY A 74 16.69 8.24 -1.02
N VAL A 75 15.40 8.06 -1.32
CA VAL A 75 14.93 6.93 -2.15
C VAL A 75 15.21 7.17 -3.63
N THR A 76 14.72 8.27 -4.21
CA THR A 76 14.81 8.49 -5.67
C THR A 76 16.23 8.78 -6.16
N ASP A 77 17.13 9.20 -5.30
CA ASP A 77 18.52 9.47 -5.65
C ASP A 77 19.41 8.20 -5.58
N ASN A 78 18.95 7.16 -4.88
CA ASN A 78 19.72 5.92 -4.65
C ASN A 78 19.15 4.69 -5.33
N PHE A 79 17.95 4.74 -5.88
CA PHE A 79 17.31 3.61 -6.56
C PHE A 79 17.04 3.91 -8.02
N LYS A 80 17.19 2.87 -8.86
CA LYS A 80 16.67 2.86 -10.22
C LYS A 80 15.26 2.31 -10.21
N PHE A 81 14.42 2.84 -11.09
CA PHE A 81 13.02 2.44 -11.21
C PHE A 81 12.75 1.87 -12.59
N HIS A 82 12.08 0.72 -12.63
CA HIS A 82 11.55 0.19 -13.87
C HIS A 82 10.19 0.80 -14.15
N LYS A 83 9.97 1.26 -15.38
CA LYS A 83 8.69 1.79 -15.84
C LYS A 83 7.97 0.78 -16.69
N HIS A 84 6.74 0.49 -16.31
CA HIS A 84 5.85 -0.29 -17.15
C HIS A 84 5.14 0.61 -18.16
N ASN A 85 4.98 0.13 -19.39
CA ASN A 85 4.20 0.80 -20.44
C ASN A 85 2.74 0.32 -20.47
N HIS A 86 2.36 -0.56 -19.57
CA HIS A 86 1.01 -1.08 -19.38
C HIS A 86 0.76 -1.40 -17.91
N ILE A 87 -0.50 -1.41 -17.51
CA ILE A 87 -0.96 -1.76 -16.16
C ILE A 87 -1.12 -3.27 -16.05
N SER A 88 -1.89 -3.84 -16.98
CA SER A 88 -2.21 -5.27 -17.03
C SER A 88 -2.65 -5.67 -18.42
N GLN A 89 -2.56 -6.95 -18.70
CA GLN A 89 -3.26 -7.60 -19.79
C GLN A 89 -4.45 -8.38 -19.22
N ILE A 90 -5.63 -8.22 -19.79
CA ILE A 90 -6.83 -8.95 -19.40
C ILE A 90 -7.23 -9.91 -20.52
N GLU A 91 -7.48 -11.18 -20.18
CA GLU A 91 -7.80 -12.25 -21.10
C GLU A 91 -9.00 -13.06 -20.58
N GLY A 92 -10.07 -13.13 -21.37
CA GLY A 92 -11.26 -13.93 -21.03
C GLY A 92 -12.31 -13.84 -22.11
N MET A 93 -13.30 -14.70 -22.06
CA MET A 93 -14.42 -14.73 -23.03
C MET A 93 -13.94 -14.71 -24.49
N GLY A 94 -12.78 -15.33 -24.78
CA GLY A 94 -12.16 -15.34 -26.10
C GLY A 94 -11.59 -14.00 -26.58
N LYS A 95 -11.49 -13.01 -25.72
CA LYS A 95 -10.97 -11.65 -26.00
C LYS A 95 -9.76 -11.33 -25.14
N LYS A 96 -9.03 -10.26 -25.56
CA LYS A 96 -7.84 -9.78 -24.89
C LYS A 96 -7.78 -8.25 -24.96
N LEU A 97 -7.37 -7.61 -23.89
CA LEU A 97 -7.18 -6.16 -23.80
C LEU A 97 -5.90 -5.83 -23.04
N PHE A 98 -5.07 -4.93 -23.60
CA PHE A 98 -3.94 -4.32 -22.93
C PHE A 98 -4.32 -2.96 -22.35
N PHE A 99 -4.28 -2.81 -21.04
CA PHE A 99 -4.33 -1.47 -20.42
C PHE A 99 -2.98 -0.75 -20.55
N THR A 100 -2.73 -0.22 -21.73
CA THR A 100 -1.50 0.52 -22.05
C THR A 100 -1.56 1.98 -21.59
N THR A 101 -0.38 2.59 -21.41
CA THR A 101 -0.22 4.03 -21.13
C THR A 101 -0.40 4.90 -22.39
N ASP A 102 -0.50 4.31 -23.57
CA ASP A 102 -0.83 5.00 -24.82
C ASP A 102 -2.35 5.18 -24.95
N ARG A 103 -2.80 6.41 -24.76
CA ARG A 103 -4.21 6.78 -24.81
C ARG A 103 -4.90 6.37 -26.12
N LYS A 104 -4.25 6.65 -27.25
CA LYS A 104 -4.85 6.40 -28.58
C LYS A 104 -4.98 4.92 -28.85
N LYS A 105 -3.91 4.17 -28.56
CA LYS A 105 -3.88 2.72 -28.72
C LYS A 105 -4.94 2.03 -27.86
N LEU A 106 -5.08 2.42 -26.59
CA LEU A 106 -6.08 1.86 -25.68
C LEU A 106 -7.51 2.14 -26.18
N GLU A 107 -7.79 3.39 -26.61
CA GLU A 107 -9.11 3.77 -27.13
C GLU A 107 -9.46 2.97 -28.39
N GLU A 108 -8.54 2.84 -29.34
CA GLU A 108 -8.72 2.09 -30.60
C GLU A 108 -8.95 0.60 -30.32
N GLU A 109 -8.17 -0.02 -29.44
CA GLU A 109 -8.30 -1.42 -29.06
C GLU A 109 -9.65 -1.70 -28.41
N MET A 110 -10.07 -0.88 -27.45
CA MET A 110 -11.39 -1.02 -26.81
C MET A 110 -12.54 -0.82 -27.80
N ILE A 111 -12.45 0.13 -28.75
CA ILE A 111 -13.47 0.35 -29.80
C ILE A 111 -13.53 -0.84 -30.76
N THR A 112 -12.39 -1.47 -31.06
CA THR A 112 -12.35 -2.69 -31.90
C THR A 112 -13.06 -3.84 -31.22
N ILE A 113 -12.89 -3.98 -29.89
CA ILE A 113 -13.59 -5.02 -29.09
C ILE A 113 -15.11 -4.76 -29.06
N SER A 114 -15.53 -3.50 -28.90
CA SER A 114 -16.94 -3.12 -28.83
C SER A 114 -17.23 -1.77 -29.48
N PRO A 115 -17.48 -1.75 -30.79
CA PRO A 115 -17.86 -0.53 -31.51
C PRO A 115 -19.14 0.13 -30.98
N VAL A 116 -20.06 -0.66 -30.44
CA VAL A 116 -21.33 -0.18 -29.86
C VAL A 116 -21.11 0.66 -28.59
N ASP A 117 -20.04 0.43 -27.86
CA ASP A 117 -19.70 1.12 -26.62
C ASP A 117 -18.76 2.35 -26.87
N LYS A 118 -18.52 2.72 -28.11
CA LYS A 118 -17.56 3.78 -28.49
C LYS A 118 -17.69 5.08 -27.67
N LYS A 119 -18.94 5.53 -27.40
CA LYS A 119 -19.18 6.74 -26.61
C LYS A 119 -18.72 6.57 -25.15
N LEU A 120 -19.03 5.42 -24.58
CA LEU A 120 -18.67 5.09 -23.19
C LEU A 120 -17.17 4.86 -23.04
N ILE A 121 -16.55 4.21 -24.03
CA ILE A 121 -15.08 4.03 -24.09
C ILE A 121 -14.39 5.39 -24.06
N LYS A 122 -14.79 6.35 -24.90
CA LYS A 122 -14.23 7.72 -24.90
C LYS A 122 -14.42 8.42 -23.56
N GLU A 123 -15.57 8.22 -22.92
CA GLU A 123 -15.86 8.74 -21.57
C GLU A 123 -14.86 8.16 -20.55
N PHE A 124 -14.68 6.85 -20.51
CA PHE A 124 -13.70 6.17 -19.64
C PHE A 124 -12.27 6.67 -19.86
N ILE A 125 -11.81 6.66 -21.13
CA ILE A 125 -10.49 7.15 -21.52
C ILE A 125 -10.26 8.60 -21.11
N SER A 126 -11.29 9.46 -21.23
CA SER A 126 -11.20 10.86 -20.82
C SER A 126 -11.02 11.04 -19.31
N ILE A 127 -11.46 10.09 -18.49
CA ILE A 127 -11.29 10.11 -17.05
C ILE A 127 -9.90 9.62 -16.68
N ILE A 128 -9.51 8.41 -17.08
CA ILE A 128 -8.24 7.80 -16.65
C ILE A 128 -7.00 8.53 -17.18
N PHE A 129 -7.12 9.23 -18.32
CA PHE A 129 -6.11 10.14 -18.89
C PHE A 129 -6.43 11.63 -18.64
N GLY A 130 -7.37 11.91 -17.76
CA GLY A 130 -7.85 13.24 -17.47
C GLY A 130 -6.92 14.06 -16.57
N PRO A 131 -7.47 15.09 -15.91
CA PRO A 131 -6.73 15.88 -14.94
C PRO A 131 -6.24 15.01 -13.78
N ASP A 132 -4.98 15.17 -13.42
CA ASP A 132 -4.31 14.37 -12.40
C ASP A 132 -4.60 14.93 -11.00
N MET A 133 -5.27 14.14 -10.17
CA MET A 133 -5.57 14.49 -8.78
C MET A 133 -4.31 14.61 -7.91
N MET A 134 -3.26 13.85 -8.20
CA MET A 134 -2.03 13.87 -7.42
C MET A 134 -1.22 15.16 -7.58
N LYS A 135 -1.48 15.95 -8.62
CA LYS A 135 -0.91 17.30 -8.75
C LYS A 135 -1.34 18.26 -7.65
N ALA A 136 -2.50 18.02 -7.07
CA ALA A 136 -3.00 18.78 -5.93
C ALA A 136 -2.45 18.27 -4.59
N ALA A 137 -1.71 17.16 -4.58
CA ALA A 137 -1.13 16.61 -3.36
C ALA A 137 -0.18 17.59 -2.70
N SER A 138 -0.28 17.71 -1.38
CA SER A 138 0.52 18.60 -0.57
C SER A 138 1.24 17.82 0.52
N LEU A 139 2.55 17.97 0.61
CA LEU A 139 3.34 17.43 1.72
C LEU A 139 3.08 18.16 3.04
N LYS A 140 2.41 19.31 3.00
CA LYS A 140 2.05 20.11 4.18
C LYS A 140 0.68 19.65 4.69
N PRO A 141 0.53 19.34 5.98
CA PRO A 141 -0.75 18.95 6.55
C PRO A 141 -1.78 20.08 6.47
N SER A 142 -3.07 19.74 6.44
CA SER A 142 -4.19 20.69 6.31
C SER A 142 -4.15 21.79 7.35
N GLU A 143 -3.78 21.45 8.59
CA GLU A 143 -3.72 22.32 9.75
C GLU A 143 -2.66 23.43 9.62
N LEU A 144 -1.65 23.23 8.80
CA LEU A 144 -0.58 24.20 8.56
C LEU A 144 -0.75 24.97 7.23
N LYS A 145 -1.78 24.67 6.42
CA LYS A 145 -2.02 25.37 5.15
C LYS A 145 -2.59 26.77 5.39
N ASN A 146 -1.90 27.76 4.87
CA ASN A 146 -2.39 29.14 4.84
C ASN A 146 -3.24 29.43 3.60
N LEU A 147 -3.75 30.67 3.47
CA LEU A 147 -4.58 31.07 2.33
C LEU A 147 -3.84 30.90 0.98
N PHE A 148 -2.57 31.23 0.92
CA PHE A 148 -1.74 31.07 -0.30
C PHE A 148 -1.60 29.60 -0.69
N ASP A 149 -1.41 28.69 0.27
CA ASP A 149 -1.36 27.26 0.02
C ASP A 149 -2.68 26.75 -0.58
N LYS A 150 -3.82 27.27 -0.11
CA LYS A 150 -5.16 26.94 -0.62
C LYS A 150 -5.38 27.49 -2.03
N LEU A 151 -4.98 28.75 -2.29
CA LEU A 151 -5.12 29.36 -3.60
C LEU A 151 -4.25 28.69 -4.67
N LYS A 152 -3.04 28.24 -4.34
CA LYS A 152 -2.14 27.55 -5.28
C LYS A 152 -2.72 26.23 -5.82
N VAL A 153 -3.66 25.61 -5.13
CA VAL A 153 -4.24 24.32 -5.55
C VAL A 153 -5.44 24.52 -6.48
N ILE A 154 -6.03 25.72 -6.53
CA ILE A 154 -7.22 26.02 -7.34
C ILE A 154 -7.04 25.65 -8.82
N PRO A 155 -5.95 26.00 -9.52
CA PRO A 155 -5.77 25.63 -10.92
C PRO A 155 -5.74 24.12 -11.17
N ALA A 156 -5.28 23.33 -10.20
CA ALA A 156 -5.27 21.88 -10.29
C ALA A 156 -6.65 21.27 -9.99
N ILE A 157 -7.46 21.92 -9.15
CA ILE A 157 -8.78 21.44 -8.75
C ILE A 157 -9.87 21.81 -9.78
N LEU A 158 -9.78 22.98 -10.39
CA LEU A 158 -10.79 23.48 -11.34
C LEU A 158 -11.18 22.47 -12.44
N PRO A 159 -10.23 21.80 -13.14
CA PRO A 159 -10.56 20.78 -14.12
C PRO A 159 -11.25 19.55 -13.51
N LEU A 160 -10.99 19.27 -12.23
CA LEU A 160 -11.57 18.13 -11.51
C LEU A 160 -13.02 18.37 -11.08
N LEU A 161 -13.46 19.63 -10.93
CA LEU A 161 -14.82 19.94 -10.46
C LEU A 161 -15.90 19.33 -11.36
N ARG A 162 -15.69 19.36 -12.70
CA ARG A 162 -16.62 18.76 -13.66
C ARG A 162 -16.69 17.23 -13.53
N ILE A 163 -15.54 16.58 -13.29
CA ILE A 163 -15.47 15.14 -13.07
C ILE A 163 -16.10 14.80 -11.73
N PHE A 164 -15.79 15.56 -10.70
CA PHE A 164 -16.34 15.38 -9.36
C PHE A 164 -17.87 15.51 -9.34
N SER A 165 -18.43 16.57 -9.96
CA SER A 165 -19.89 16.76 -10.01
C SER A 165 -20.63 15.62 -10.69
N LYS A 166 -19.98 14.94 -11.66
CA LYS A 166 -20.61 13.85 -12.43
C LYS A 166 -20.41 12.46 -11.80
N TYR A 167 -19.27 12.22 -11.13
CA TYR A 167 -18.86 10.86 -10.75
C TYR A 167 -18.57 10.66 -9.26
N ASN A 168 -18.82 11.67 -8.39
CA ASN A 168 -18.49 11.59 -6.96
C ASN A 168 -19.23 10.48 -6.19
N LYS A 169 -20.41 10.06 -6.67
CA LYS A 169 -21.19 8.96 -6.09
C LYS A 169 -21.14 7.68 -6.91
N MET A 170 -20.45 7.68 -8.04
CA MET A 170 -20.37 6.54 -8.96
C MET A 170 -19.14 5.71 -8.63
N THR A 171 -19.33 4.42 -8.48
CA THR A 171 -18.24 3.45 -8.32
C THR A 171 -17.70 2.99 -9.67
N ILE A 172 -16.53 2.33 -9.67
CA ILE A 172 -16.01 1.68 -10.88
C ILE A 172 -16.95 0.58 -11.37
N GLN A 173 -17.60 -0.15 -10.47
CA GLN A 173 -18.59 -1.16 -10.85
C GLN A 173 -19.81 -0.55 -11.53
N ASP A 174 -20.36 0.55 -10.98
CA ASP A 174 -21.49 1.28 -11.60
C ASP A 174 -21.12 1.77 -12.99
N PHE A 175 -19.91 2.29 -13.17
CA PHE A 175 -19.44 2.75 -14.46
C PHE A 175 -19.29 1.59 -15.43
N ALA A 176 -18.65 0.50 -15.03
CA ALA A 176 -18.42 -0.69 -15.84
C ALA A 176 -19.73 -1.38 -16.26
N ALA A 177 -20.74 -1.41 -15.38
CA ALA A 177 -22.07 -1.99 -15.67
C ALA A 177 -22.78 -1.34 -16.86
N ARG A 178 -22.38 -0.12 -17.27
CA ARG A 178 -22.94 0.60 -18.43
C ARG A 178 -22.49 0.05 -19.78
N PHE A 179 -21.39 -0.73 -19.82
CA PHE A 179 -20.91 -1.36 -21.07
C PHE A 179 -21.87 -2.47 -21.53
N LYS A 180 -22.14 -2.49 -22.83
CA LYS A 180 -22.94 -3.54 -23.47
C LYS A 180 -22.14 -4.82 -23.66
N ASP A 181 -20.87 -4.69 -24.03
CA ASP A 181 -19.97 -5.82 -24.20
C ASP A 181 -19.59 -6.41 -22.82
N PRO A 182 -19.85 -7.72 -22.58
CA PRO A 182 -19.58 -8.34 -21.28
C PRO A 182 -18.10 -8.40 -20.93
N PHE A 183 -17.20 -8.57 -21.91
CA PHE A 183 -15.76 -8.56 -21.65
C PHE A 183 -15.27 -7.17 -21.26
N LEU A 184 -15.68 -6.11 -21.95
CA LEU A 184 -15.32 -4.74 -21.56
C LEU A 184 -15.90 -4.35 -20.20
N ARG A 185 -17.07 -4.88 -19.84
CA ARG A 185 -17.63 -4.67 -18.50
C ARG A 185 -16.70 -5.21 -17.43
N GLU A 186 -16.24 -6.45 -17.57
CA GLU A 186 -15.29 -7.03 -16.64
C GLU A 186 -13.92 -6.35 -16.72
N ALA A 187 -13.38 -6.10 -17.90
CA ALA A 187 -12.08 -5.48 -18.08
C ALA A 187 -11.99 -4.07 -17.45
N VAL A 188 -13.03 -3.23 -17.65
CA VAL A 188 -13.08 -1.88 -17.07
C VAL A 188 -13.21 -1.95 -15.55
N LYS A 189 -13.99 -2.89 -15.02
CA LYS A 189 -14.07 -3.14 -13.58
C LYS A 189 -12.68 -3.49 -13.03
N MET A 190 -11.97 -4.43 -13.67
CA MET A 190 -10.67 -4.93 -13.26
C MET A 190 -9.52 -3.91 -13.42
N PHE A 191 -9.77 -2.74 -13.95
CA PHE A 191 -8.78 -1.65 -13.97
C PHE A 191 -8.28 -1.31 -12.56
N ILE A 192 -9.17 -1.34 -11.55
CA ILE A 192 -8.85 -1.12 -10.14
C ILE A 192 -9.44 -2.20 -9.22
N ASP A 193 -10.62 -2.74 -9.54
CA ASP A 193 -11.27 -3.83 -8.80
C ASP A 193 -10.78 -5.18 -9.37
N ALA A 194 -9.52 -5.50 -9.13
CA ALA A 194 -8.86 -6.66 -9.72
C ALA A 194 -8.90 -7.88 -8.78
N PRO A 195 -8.85 -9.11 -9.32
CA PRO A 195 -8.72 -10.33 -8.51
C PRO A 195 -7.53 -10.24 -7.56
N GLY A 196 -7.73 -10.62 -6.30
CA GLY A 196 -6.73 -10.51 -5.24
C GLY A 196 -6.56 -9.11 -4.65
N TRP A 197 -7.10 -8.08 -5.29
CA TRP A 197 -7.13 -6.72 -4.76
C TRP A 197 -8.47 -6.05 -5.10
N PRO A 198 -9.60 -6.59 -4.60
CA PRO A 198 -10.91 -6.10 -5.00
C PRO A 198 -11.21 -4.73 -4.38
N MET A 199 -11.65 -3.82 -5.24
CA MET A 199 -12.11 -2.48 -4.86
C MET A 199 -13.44 -2.13 -5.54
N PRO A 200 -14.53 -2.91 -5.34
CA PRO A 200 -15.77 -2.80 -6.10
C PRO A 200 -16.46 -1.43 -5.94
N HIS A 201 -16.37 -0.83 -4.77
CA HIS A 201 -16.97 0.48 -4.47
C HIS A 201 -16.01 1.64 -4.67
N PHE A 202 -14.85 1.42 -5.33
CA PHE A 202 -13.86 2.49 -5.52
C PHE A 202 -14.46 3.66 -6.31
N PRO A 203 -14.36 4.91 -5.82
CA PRO A 203 -15.01 6.05 -6.47
C PRO A 203 -14.39 6.35 -7.83
N MET A 204 -15.22 6.41 -8.86
CA MET A 204 -14.79 6.67 -10.25
C MET A 204 -14.03 7.99 -10.40
N VAL A 205 -14.36 8.99 -9.61
CA VAL A 205 -13.69 10.30 -9.63
C VAL A 205 -12.20 10.20 -9.30
N VAL A 206 -11.81 9.27 -8.43
CA VAL A 206 -10.41 9.10 -7.98
C VAL A 206 -9.52 8.53 -9.10
N LEU A 207 -10.13 7.87 -10.08
CA LEU A 207 -9.41 7.38 -11.26
C LEU A 207 -9.02 8.49 -12.25
N SER A 208 -9.42 9.75 -11.99
CA SER A 208 -9.04 10.87 -12.87
C SER A 208 -7.52 11.05 -12.90
N GLY A 209 -6.97 10.96 -14.09
CA GLY A 209 -5.52 11.09 -14.31
C GLY A 209 -4.67 9.93 -13.78
N PHE A 210 -5.28 8.81 -13.36
CA PHE A 210 -4.59 7.67 -12.76
C PHE A 210 -3.45 7.11 -13.64
N ILE A 211 -3.64 7.08 -14.97
CA ILE A 211 -2.59 6.60 -15.89
C ILE A 211 -1.32 7.42 -15.73
N LYS A 212 -1.44 8.72 -15.54
CA LYS A 212 -0.29 9.59 -15.39
C LYS A 212 0.42 9.38 -14.06
N SER A 213 -0.28 9.60 -12.95
CA SER A 213 0.33 9.58 -11.61
C SER A 213 0.60 8.16 -11.10
N GLY A 214 -0.26 7.21 -11.42
CA GLY A 214 -0.17 5.83 -10.92
C GLY A 214 0.70 4.91 -11.78
N VAL A 215 0.98 5.27 -13.04
CA VAL A 215 1.76 4.42 -13.96
C VAL A 215 2.91 5.17 -14.60
N VAL A 216 2.66 6.26 -15.33
CA VAL A 216 3.72 6.97 -16.10
C VAL A 216 4.73 7.65 -15.17
N GLU A 217 4.27 8.24 -14.08
CA GLU A 217 5.11 8.91 -13.06
C GLU A 217 5.41 7.99 -11.85
N ALA A 218 5.09 6.70 -11.97
CA ALA A 218 5.41 5.68 -10.99
C ALA A 218 6.31 4.61 -11.59
N GLY A 219 7.24 4.09 -10.80
CA GLY A 219 8.13 3.01 -11.21
C GLY A 219 8.29 1.97 -10.12
N ALA A 220 8.57 0.72 -10.51
CA ALA A 220 8.94 -0.33 -9.60
C ALA A 220 10.41 -0.15 -9.17
N PRO A 221 10.73 -0.04 -7.87
CA PRO A 221 12.12 0.09 -7.43
C PRO A 221 12.89 -1.21 -7.70
N LEU A 222 14.01 -1.12 -8.41
CA LEU A 222 14.86 -2.29 -8.66
C LEU A 222 15.55 -2.72 -7.35
N GLY A 223 15.40 -3.99 -7.04
CA GLY A 223 15.81 -4.58 -5.77
C GLY A 223 14.68 -4.74 -4.75
N GLY A 224 13.48 -4.26 -5.08
CA GLY A 224 12.24 -4.48 -4.34
C GLY A 224 12.07 -3.64 -3.08
N SER A 225 10.93 -3.86 -2.42
CA SER A 225 10.46 -3.11 -1.24
C SER A 225 11.43 -3.13 -0.08
N GLN A 226 11.99 -4.29 0.22
CA GLN A 226 12.85 -4.48 1.39
C GLN A 226 14.12 -3.62 1.31
N LYS A 227 14.74 -3.50 0.11
CA LYS A 227 15.93 -2.66 -0.06
C LYS A 227 15.62 -1.19 0.16
N VAL A 228 14.46 -0.72 -0.32
CA VAL A 228 14.01 0.67 -0.11
C VAL A 228 13.86 0.96 1.38
N VAL A 229 13.20 0.07 2.10
CA VAL A 229 12.97 0.24 3.54
C VAL A 229 14.27 0.17 4.34
N PHE A 230 15.17 -0.77 4.01
CA PHE A 230 16.49 -0.87 4.66
C PHE A 230 17.29 0.42 4.45
N HIS A 231 17.25 0.99 3.24
CA HIS A 231 17.90 2.27 2.97
C HIS A 231 17.37 3.40 3.85
N ILE A 232 16.03 3.51 4.04
CA ILE A 232 15.43 4.51 4.92
C ILE A 232 15.80 4.24 6.39
N ALA A 233 15.85 2.98 6.81
CA ALA A 233 16.31 2.61 8.16
C ALA A 233 17.76 2.98 8.42
N ASP A 234 18.63 2.77 7.42
CA ASP A 234 20.04 3.18 7.50
C ASP A 234 20.20 4.71 7.49
N LEU A 235 19.37 5.42 6.72
CA LEU A 235 19.31 6.89 6.79
C LEU A 235 18.93 7.36 8.20
N PHE A 236 17.89 6.76 8.81
CA PHE A 236 17.47 7.08 10.17
C PHE A 236 18.63 6.94 11.19
N LYS A 237 19.38 5.82 11.10
CA LYS A 237 20.56 5.61 11.96
C LYS A 237 21.67 6.60 11.69
N LYS A 238 21.94 6.93 10.41
CA LYS A 238 22.94 7.96 10.02
C LYS A 238 22.60 9.35 10.57
N LEU A 239 21.31 9.65 10.71
CA LEU A 239 20.82 10.89 11.33
C LEU A 239 20.91 10.87 12.85
N GLY A 240 21.39 9.79 13.46
CA GLY A 240 21.57 9.64 14.90
C GLY A 240 20.41 8.98 15.64
N GLY A 241 19.45 8.40 14.93
CA GLY A 241 18.34 7.66 15.53
C GLY A 241 18.74 6.27 16.03
N GLU A 242 18.10 5.81 17.09
CA GLU A 242 18.27 4.48 17.66
C GLU A 242 17.14 3.53 17.25
N MET A 243 17.46 2.25 17.04
CA MET A 243 16.49 1.24 16.64
C MET A 243 16.67 -0.04 17.43
N HIS A 244 15.60 -0.44 18.16
CA HIS A 244 15.53 -1.68 18.91
C HIS A 244 14.63 -2.68 18.20
N TYR A 245 15.23 -3.78 17.75
CA TYR A 245 14.53 -4.91 17.14
C TYR A 245 14.11 -5.93 18.19
N ASN A 246 13.18 -6.85 17.83
CA ASN A 246 12.58 -7.83 18.73
C ASN A 246 11.95 -7.21 19.99
N SER A 247 11.50 -5.98 19.89
CA SER A 247 11.00 -5.13 20.96
C SER A 247 9.50 -4.87 20.76
N HIS A 248 8.70 -5.86 21.19
CA HIS A 248 7.25 -5.81 21.05
C HIS A 248 6.62 -4.94 22.15
N VAL A 249 6.08 -3.80 21.75
CA VAL A 249 5.33 -2.89 22.65
C VAL A 249 3.95 -3.48 22.93
N THR A 250 3.64 -3.70 24.19
CA THR A 250 2.38 -4.31 24.66
C THR A 250 1.48 -3.32 25.36
N ASP A 251 2.01 -2.19 25.85
CA ASP A 251 1.22 -1.18 26.57
C ASP A 251 1.84 0.21 26.46
N LEU A 252 1.06 1.24 26.83
CA LEU A 252 1.49 2.62 26.97
C LEU A 252 1.53 2.99 28.46
N ILE A 253 2.56 3.74 28.86
CA ILE A 253 2.61 4.36 30.20
C ILE A 253 1.83 5.66 30.12
N ILE A 254 0.71 5.75 30.84
CA ILE A 254 -0.20 6.89 30.81
C ILE A 254 -0.29 7.49 32.23
N GLU A 255 0.00 8.79 32.33
CA GLU A 255 -0.05 9.56 33.57
C GLU A 255 -0.95 10.79 33.36
N LYS A 256 -2.04 10.91 34.09
CA LYS A 256 -3.01 12.03 34.00
C LYS A 256 -3.47 12.32 32.55
N ASP A 257 -3.91 11.27 31.85
CA ASP A 257 -4.31 11.33 30.43
C ASP A 257 -3.23 11.84 29.45
N ARG A 258 -1.96 11.66 29.81
CA ARG A 258 -0.80 11.91 28.97
C ARG A 258 0.06 10.67 28.84
N VAL A 259 0.44 10.34 27.61
CA VAL A 259 1.43 9.27 27.37
C VAL A 259 2.80 9.74 27.82
N ALA A 260 3.46 8.93 28.65
CA ALA A 260 4.77 9.17 29.24
C ALA A 260 5.80 8.09 28.84
N GLY A 261 5.42 7.14 27.98
CA GLY A 261 6.31 6.07 27.53
C GLY A 261 5.58 4.84 27.06
N ILE A 262 6.33 3.75 26.93
CA ILE A 262 5.88 2.44 26.46
C ILE A 262 6.32 1.35 27.43
N LYS A 263 5.62 0.19 27.36
CA LYS A 263 6.00 -1.04 28.02
C LYS A 263 6.20 -2.15 27.00
N LEU A 264 7.31 -2.87 27.10
CA LEU A 264 7.62 -3.99 26.22
C LEU A 264 7.09 -5.31 26.78
N LYS A 265 7.04 -6.32 25.93
CA LYS A 265 6.58 -7.69 26.28
C LYS A 265 7.42 -8.35 27.37
N ASP A 266 8.69 -8.00 27.49
CA ASP A 266 9.60 -8.49 28.55
C ASP A 266 9.41 -7.78 29.89
N GLY A 267 8.50 -6.80 29.97
CA GLY A 267 8.17 -6.01 31.13
C GLY A 267 9.00 -4.75 31.30
N SER A 268 10.00 -4.51 30.46
CA SER A 268 10.79 -3.27 30.49
C SER A 268 9.94 -2.05 30.13
N GLU A 269 10.25 -0.92 30.76
CA GLU A 269 9.56 0.36 30.52
C GLU A 269 10.54 1.38 29.97
N HIS A 270 10.11 2.13 28.96
CA HIS A 270 10.88 3.18 28.33
C HIS A 270 10.06 4.47 28.32
N ARG A 271 10.64 5.54 28.83
CA ARG A 271 9.96 6.83 28.97
C ARG A 271 10.34 7.80 27.87
N ALA A 272 9.37 8.60 27.44
CA ALA A 272 9.56 9.69 26.49
C ALA A 272 8.45 10.74 26.65
N GLU A 273 8.74 11.98 26.24
CA GLU A 273 7.76 13.07 26.28
C GLU A 273 6.65 12.89 25.24
N ASN A 274 6.94 12.21 24.15
CA ASN A 274 5.98 11.93 23.07
C ASN A 274 6.18 10.51 22.54
N VAL A 275 5.07 9.88 22.17
CA VAL A 275 5.03 8.57 21.51
C VAL A 275 4.35 8.71 20.16
N ILE A 276 4.98 8.19 19.11
CA ILE A 276 4.39 8.05 17.77
C ILE A 276 4.04 6.58 17.54
N TRP A 277 2.77 6.29 17.38
CA TRP A 277 2.29 4.96 17.09
C TRP A 277 2.22 4.76 15.57
N ALA A 278 3.11 3.93 15.04
CA ALA A 278 3.18 3.55 13.62
C ALA A 278 2.75 2.09 13.38
N GLY A 279 2.17 1.47 14.38
CA GLY A 279 1.61 0.12 14.34
C GLY A 279 0.11 0.10 14.00
N ASP A 280 -0.51 -1.05 14.26
CA ASP A 280 -1.93 -1.26 14.03
C ASP A 280 -2.82 -0.35 14.92
N GLY A 281 -3.77 0.33 14.27
CA GLY A 281 -4.66 1.28 14.97
C GLY A 281 -5.70 0.59 15.85
N HIS A 282 -6.21 -0.58 15.43
CA HIS A 282 -7.15 -1.36 16.22
C HIS A 282 -6.51 -1.86 17.52
N THR A 283 -5.30 -2.40 17.42
CA THR A 283 -4.51 -2.85 18.58
C THR A 283 -4.30 -1.71 19.58
N LEU A 284 -3.90 -0.52 19.09
CA LEU A 284 -3.74 0.64 19.96
C LEU A 284 -5.04 1.00 20.68
N ILE A 285 -6.10 1.21 19.90
CA ILE A 285 -7.35 1.80 20.42
C ILE A 285 -8.11 0.80 21.31
N PHE A 286 -8.27 -0.44 20.84
CA PHE A 286 -9.16 -1.40 21.50
C PHE A 286 -8.42 -2.37 22.42
N ASN A 287 -7.19 -2.78 22.08
CA ASN A 287 -6.47 -3.76 22.88
C ASN A 287 -5.62 -3.11 23.97
N ILE A 288 -4.89 -2.04 23.68
CA ILE A 288 -4.03 -1.32 24.63
C ILE A 288 -4.87 -0.32 25.45
N LEU A 289 -5.55 0.62 24.77
CA LEU A 289 -6.30 1.69 25.44
C LEU A 289 -7.71 1.30 25.87
N LYS A 290 -8.16 0.07 25.57
CA LYS A 290 -9.48 -0.49 25.97
C LYS A 290 -10.66 0.40 25.57
N GLY A 291 -10.54 1.18 24.49
CA GLY A 291 -11.57 2.08 24.02
C GLY A 291 -11.78 3.35 24.87
N LYS A 292 -10.89 3.65 25.83
CA LYS A 292 -11.06 4.79 26.75
C LYS A 292 -11.16 6.15 26.04
N TYR A 293 -10.47 6.31 24.90
CA TYR A 293 -10.35 7.61 24.19
C TYR A 293 -11.08 7.60 22.84
N LEU A 294 -12.21 6.89 22.75
CA LEU A 294 -13.03 6.83 21.54
C LEU A 294 -13.84 8.10 21.32
N SER A 295 -13.83 8.63 20.09
CA SER A 295 -14.84 9.56 19.59
C SER A 295 -15.89 8.81 18.76
N ASN A 296 -17.03 9.48 18.49
CA ASN A 296 -18.05 8.95 17.58
C ASN A 296 -17.48 8.69 16.18
N ARG A 297 -16.56 9.54 15.70
CA ARG A 297 -15.85 9.35 14.43
C ARG A 297 -15.02 8.07 14.43
N ILE A 298 -14.20 7.87 15.46
CA ILE A 298 -13.34 6.67 15.56
C ILE A 298 -14.22 5.41 15.63
N ARG A 299 -15.30 5.44 16.41
CA ARG A 299 -16.26 4.36 16.47
C ARG A 299 -16.85 4.06 15.09
N ASN A 300 -17.33 5.08 14.38
CA ASN A 300 -17.88 4.96 13.02
C ASN A 300 -16.85 4.35 12.04
N MET A 301 -15.57 4.75 12.11
CA MET A 301 -14.52 4.17 11.27
C MET A 301 -14.41 2.65 11.47
N TYR A 302 -14.33 2.19 12.71
CA TYR A 302 -14.12 0.75 13.00
C TYR A 302 -15.39 -0.11 12.89
N GLU A 303 -16.58 0.47 13.02
CA GLU A 303 -17.86 -0.23 12.87
C GLU A 303 -18.36 -0.28 11.43
N ASN A 304 -18.11 0.76 10.62
CA ASN A 304 -18.75 0.94 9.32
C ASN A 304 -17.80 1.05 8.13
N TRP A 305 -16.52 1.39 8.33
CA TRP A 305 -15.57 1.43 7.21
C TRP A 305 -15.04 0.04 6.91
N ILE A 306 -14.80 -0.22 5.64
CA ILE A 306 -14.33 -1.51 5.15
C ILE A 306 -12.80 -1.49 5.11
N PRO A 307 -12.08 -2.40 5.79
CA PRO A 307 -10.65 -2.56 5.59
C PRO A 307 -10.38 -3.17 4.21
N VAL A 308 -9.24 -2.85 3.61
CA VAL A 308 -8.80 -3.51 2.38
C VAL A 308 -8.73 -5.01 2.62
N GLN A 309 -9.27 -5.76 1.67
CA GLN A 309 -9.48 -7.21 1.78
C GLN A 309 -8.15 -7.94 1.98
N PRO A 310 -8.05 -8.86 2.94
CA PRO A 310 -6.86 -9.67 3.13
C PRO A 310 -6.64 -10.64 1.97
N ILE A 311 -5.38 -11.02 1.75
CA ILE A 311 -4.93 -11.73 0.56
C ILE A 311 -4.20 -13.02 0.94
N VAL A 312 -4.42 -14.07 0.13
CA VAL A 312 -3.50 -15.21 0.00
C VAL A 312 -2.63 -14.98 -1.23
N HIS A 313 -1.33 -15.00 -1.06
CA HIS A 313 -0.39 -15.00 -2.17
C HIS A 313 0.11 -16.42 -2.44
N VAL A 314 0.07 -16.87 -3.67
CA VAL A 314 0.79 -18.06 -4.11
C VAL A 314 2.05 -17.61 -4.83
N MET A 315 3.19 -17.74 -4.16
CA MET A 315 4.49 -17.32 -4.64
C MET A 315 5.26 -18.50 -5.20
N ILE A 316 5.71 -18.43 -6.45
CA ILE A 316 6.31 -19.55 -7.18
C ILE A 316 7.64 -19.11 -7.77
N GLY A 317 8.71 -19.83 -7.44
CA GLY A 317 9.98 -19.75 -8.15
C GLY A 317 10.01 -20.84 -9.23
N VAL A 318 10.17 -20.43 -10.49
CA VAL A 318 10.09 -21.34 -11.63
C VAL A 318 11.32 -21.23 -12.53
N ASN A 319 11.83 -22.39 -13.01
CA ASN A 319 12.92 -22.49 -13.98
C ASN A 319 12.41 -22.22 -15.40
N ARG A 320 11.89 -21.02 -15.61
CA ARG A 320 11.36 -20.54 -16.89
C ARG A 320 11.56 -19.03 -16.97
N ASP A 321 11.99 -18.52 -18.11
CA ASP A 321 12.05 -17.10 -18.39
C ASP A 321 10.68 -16.61 -18.90
N LEU A 322 10.03 -15.73 -18.15
CA LEU A 322 8.77 -15.09 -18.49
C LEU A 322 8.95 -13.62 -18.91
N SER A 323 10.17 -13.19 -19.22
CA SER A 323 10.48 -11.79 -19.55
C SER A 323 9.75 -11.24 -20.79
N GLN A 324 9.27 -12.13 -21.66
CA GLN A 324 8.48 -11.77 -22.84
C GLN A 324 6.98 -11.69 -22.57
N GLU A 325 6.53 -12.15 -21.42
CA GLU A 325 5.14 -12.06 -21.00
C GLU A 325 4.86 -10.68 -20.37
N PRO A 326 3.62 -10.17 -20.42
CA PRO A 326 3.24 -8.98 -19.66
C PRO A 326 3.45 -9.18 -18.16
N HIS A 327 4.02 -8.20 -17.48
CA HIS A 327 4.36 -8.34 -16.05
C HIS A 327 3.13 -8.63 -15.16
N ARG A 328 1.94 -8.21 -15.57
CA ARG A 328 0.67 -8.52 -14.92
C ARG A 328 -0.35 -9.01 -15.94
N ILE A 329 -0.89 -10.20 -15.67
CA ILE A 329 -1.91 -10.83 -16.49
C ILE A 329 -3.12 -11.16 -15.61
N ILE A 330 -4.29 -10.69 -16.01
CA ILE A 330 -5.56 -11.09 -15.40
C ILE A 330 -6.28 -12.00 -16.41
N PHE A 331 -6.60 -13.20 -15.99
CA PHE A 331 -7.17 -14.18 -16.92
C PHE A 331 -8.27 -15.03 -16.28
N GLU A 332 -9.17 -15.50 -17.10
CA GLU A 332 -10.25 -16.44 -16.75
C GLU A 332 -9.65 -17.85 -16.68
N PRO A 333 -9.68 -18.54 -15.50
CA PRO A 333 -9.24 -19.92 -15.39
C PRO A 333 -10.27 -20.86 -16.02
N GLU A 334 -9.87 -22.06 -16.44
CA GLU A 334 -10.83 -23.03 -16.95
C GLU A 334 -11.86 -23.47 -15.89
N GLU A 335 -11.45 -23.57 -14.66
CA GLU A 335 -12.28 -23.92 -13.52
C GLU A 335 -12.10 -22.89 -12.41
N PRO A 336 -13.15 -22.26 -11.89
CA PRO A 336 -13.02 -21.35 -10.75
C PRO A 336 -12.64 -22.11 -9.49
N ILE A 337 -12.01 -21.40 -8.52
CA ILE A 337 -11.73 -21.93 -7.19
C ILE A 337 -12.54 -21.18 -6.13
N THR A 338 -12.97 -21.90 -5.08
CA THR A 338 -13.56 -21.26 -3.90
C THR A 338 -12.57 -21.31 -2.74
N ILE A 339 -12.29 -20.15 -2.13
CA ILE A 339 -11.40 -19.98 -0.96
C ILE A 339 -12.18 -19.20 0.09
N ALA A 340 -12.27 -19.74 1.29
CA ALA A 340 -13.00 -19.08 2.39
C ALA A 340 -14.44 -18.64 2.00
N GLY A 341 -15.15 -19.43 1.19
CA GLY A 341 -16.49 -19.12 0.70
C GLY A 341 -16.54 -18.13 -0.48
N ARG A 342 -15.43 -17.54 -0.92
CA ARG A 342 -15.32 -16.65 -2.07
C ARG A 342 -14.98 -17.45 -3.33
N LYS A 343 -15.76 -17.27 -4.39
CA LYS A 343 -15.52 -17.84 -5.72
C LYS A 343 -14.63 -16.93 -6.55
N HIS A 344 -13.51 -17.44 -7.04
CA HIS A 344 -12.56 -16.74 -7.91
C HIS A 344 -12.75 -17.22 -9.34
N GLU A 345 -13.43 -16.41 -10.16
CA GLU A 345 -13.68 -16.64 -11.58
C GLU A 345 -12.61 -16.02 -12.47
N TRP A 346 -11.73 -15.20 -11.90
CA TRP A 346 -10.59 -14.59 -12.54
C TRP A 346 -9.36 -14.69 -11.65
N LEU A 347 -8.18 -14.81 -12.26
CA LEU A 347 -6.89 -14.86 -11.56
C LEU A 347 -6.04 -13.69 -11.97
N SER A 348 -5.32 -13.09 -11.01
CA SER A 348 -4.32 -12.07 -11.25
C SER A 348 -2.92 -12.65 -10.99
N LEU A 349 -2.11 -12.68 -12.03
CA LEU A 349 -0.73 -13.14 -12.02
C LEU A 349 0.20 -11.97 -12.23
N LEU A 350 1.28 -11.91 -11.44
CA LEU A 350 2.39 -10.99 -11.62
C LEU A 350 3.70 -11.78 -11.72
N HIS A 351 4.68 -11.21 -12.43
CA HIS A 351 6.06 -11.67 -12.39
C HIS A 351 7.03 -10.48 -12.33
N HIS A 352 8.21 -10.71 -11.80
CA HIS A 352 9.21 -9.67 -11.57
C HIS A 352 10.41 -9.77 -12.52
N CYS A 353 10.24 -10.31 -13.74
CA CYS A 353 11.35 -10.53 -14.70
C CYS A 353 12.02 -9.24 -15.19
N PHE A 354 11.39 -8.09 -14.99
CA PHE A 354 12.00 -6.78 -15.25
C PHE A 354 13.13 -6.45 -14.26
N ASP A 355 13.19 -7.12 -13.11
CA ASP A 355 14.23 -6.96 -12.09
C ASP A 355 15.04 -8.24 -11.93
N LYS A 356 16.26 -8.23 -12.42
CA LYS A 356 17.20 -9.37 -12.38
C LYS A 356 17.59 -9.79 -10.96
N THR A 357 17.25 -9.01 -9.93
CA THR A 357 17.56 -9.37 -8.53
C THR A 357 16.47 -10.25 -7.90
N MET A 358 15.33 -10.43 -8.58
CA MET A 358 14.18 -11.18 -8.04
C MET A 358 14.27 -12.68 -8.27
N ALA A 359 15.05 -13.13 -9.25
CA ALA A 359 15.23 -14.55 -9.54
C ALA A 359 16.63 -14.83 -10.09
N PRO A 360 17.12 -16.09 -10.04
CA PRO A 360 18.32 -16.50 -10.75
C PRO A 360 18.17 -16.29 -12.27
N ALA A 361 19.30 -16.15 -12.98
CA ALA A 361 19.32 -15.93 -14.42
C ALA A 361 18.51 -16.99 -15.19
N GLY A 362 17.65 -16.57 -16.12
CA GLY A 362 16.78 -17.44 -16.92
C GLY A 362 15.56 -18.01 -16.17
N LYS A 363 15.35 -17.58 -14.92
CA LYS A 363 14.22 -18.01 -14.07
C LYS A 363 13.30 -16.85 -13.73
N SER A 364 12.13 -17.15 -13.18
CA SER A 364 11.12 -16.15 -12.81
C SER A 364 10.57 -16.38 -11.41
N ALA A 365 10.38 -15.28 -10.69
CA ALA A 365 9.51 -15.22 -9.51
C ALA A 365 8.11 -14.79 -9.97
N VAL A 366 7.11 -15.59 -9.64
CA VAL A 366 5.70 -15.42 -10.04
C VAL A 366 4.84 -15.38 -8.79
N GLU A 367 3.80 -14.57 -8.81
CA GLU A 367 2.79 -14.51 -7.77
C GLU A 367 1.37 -14.53 -8.36
N VAL A 368 0.49 -15.25 -7.67
CA VAL A 368 -0.94 -15.24 -7.96
C VAL A 368 -1.68 -14.86 -6.67
N TRP A 369 -2.60 -13.91 -6.79
CA TRP A 369 -3.31 -13.32 -5.66
C TRP A 369 -4.74 -13.80 -5.57
N PHE A 370 -5.17 -14.06 -4.32
CA PHE A 370 -6.56 -14.42 -4.02
C PHE A 370 -7.02 -13.58 -2.82
N ASP A 371 -8.02 -12.75 -2.99
CA ASP A 371 -8.71 -12.10 -1.89
C ASP A 371 -9.50 -13.15 -1.08
N THR A 372 -9.58 -12.93 0.23
CA THR A 372 -10.10 -13.95 1.14
C THR A 372 -10.69 -13.34 2.41
N GLU A 373 -11.21 -14.19 3.31
CA GLU A 373 -11.75 -13.79 4.60
C GLU A 373 -10.76 -14.10 5.72
N TYR A 374 -10.46 -13.09 6.57
CA TYR A 374 -9.51 -13.21 7.67
C TYR A 374 -9.90 -14.27 8.68
N ASP A 375 -11.16 -14.26 9.12
CA ASP A 375 -11.66 -15.14 10.20
C ASP A 375 -11.51 -16.62 9.83
N TYR A 376 -11.67 -16.96 8.55
CA TYR A 376 -11.42 -18.32 8.05
C TYR A 376 -9.96 -18.74 8.28
N TRP A 377 -9.00 -17.88 7.98
CA TRP A 377 -7.58 -18.18 8.11
C TRP A 377 -7.10 -18.15 9.56
N GLU A 378 -7.68 -17.30 10.39
CA GLU A 378 -7.42 -17.25 11.82
C GLU A 378 -7.88 -18.56 12.50
N GLU A 379 -9.10 -19.02 12.21
CA GLU A 379 -9.60 -20.28 12.72
C GLU A 379 -8.79 -21.47 12.20
N LEU A 380 -8.50 -21.50 10.90
CA LEU A 380 -7.75 -22.57 10.28
C LEU A 380 -6.31 -22.67 10.82
N ALA A 381 -5.70 -21.54 11.19
CA ALA A 381 -4.35 -21.50 11.77
C ALA A 381 -4.22 -22.20 13.11
N LYS A 382 -5.32 -22.46 13.82
CA LYS A 382 -5.35 -23.23 15.07
C LYS A 382 -5.09 -24.73 14.84
N ASP A 383 -5.41 -25.23 13.61
CA ASP A 383 -5.11 -26.60 13.18
C ASP A 383 -4.03 -26.58 12.08
N ARG A 384 -2.78 -26.80 12.47
CA ARG A 384 -1.64 -26.71 11.55
C ARG A 384 -1.75 -27.65 10.34
N LYS A 385 -2.37 -28.82 10.52
CA LYS A 385 -2.53 -29.79 9.42
C LYS A 385 -3.54 -29.28 8.39
N LYS A 386 -4.71 -28.85 8.83
CA LYS A 386 -5.75 -28.28 7.95
C LYS A 386 -5.25 -27.02 7.26
N TYR A 387 -4.58 -26.14 8.01
CA TYR A 387 -3.99 -24.91 7.47
C TYR A 387 -2.99 -25.19 6.34
N ASN A 388 -2.08 -26.15 6.53
CA ASN A 388 -1.12 -26.51 5.49
C ASN A 388 -1.78 -27.24 4.32
N SER A 389 -2.80 -28.07 4.55
CA SER A 389 -3.55 -28.72 3.47
C SER A 389 -4.29 -27.72 2.60
N GLU A 390 -4.88 -26.68 3.18
CA GLU A 390 -5.56 -25.63 2.41
C GLU A 390 -4.56 -24.80 1.58
N LYS A 391 -3.44 -24.42 2.15
CA LYS A 391 -2.35 -23.77 1.42
C LYS A 391 -1.88 -24.61 0.21
N GLN A 392 -1.71 -25.92 0.43
CA GLN A 392 -1.29 -26.83 -0.62
C GLN A 392 -2.37 -26.94 -1.72
N ARG A 393 -3.66 -27.06 -1.34
CA ARG A 393 -4.78 -27.11 -2.30
C ARG A 393 -4.80 -25.88 -3.22
N ILE A 394 -4.59 -24.70 -2.67
CA ILE A 394 -4.57 -23.44 -3.44
C ILE A 394 -3.34 -23.39 -4.33
N ALA A 395 -2.16 -23.82 -3.84
CA ALA A 395 -0.95 -23.89 -4.64
C ALA A 395 -1.10 -24.88 -5.82
N ASP A 396 -1.61 -26.09 -5.57
CA ASP A 396 -1.82 -27.11 -6.59
C ASP A 396 -2.78 -26.64 -7.67
N TYR A 397 -3.90 -26.01 -7.26
CA TYR A 397 -4.81 -25.38 -8.18
C TYR A 397 -4.12 -24.33 -9.06
N THR A 398 -3.34 -23.44 -8.43
CA THR A 398 -2.63 -22.37 -9.15
C THR A 398 -1.65 -22.95 -10.17
N ILE A 399 -0.86 -23.94 -9.78
CA ILE A 399 0.08 -24.61 -10.69
C ILE A 399 -0.67 -25.28 -11.84
N LYS A 400 -1.79 -25.94 -11.58
CA LYS A 400 -2.65 -26.56 -12.62
C LYS A 400 -3.12 -25.53 -13.66
N GLN A 401 -3.53 -24.32 -13.23
CA GLN A 401 -3.94 -23.26 -14.15
C GLN A 401 -2.76 -22.71 -14.95
N LEU A 402 -1.58 -22.56 -14.33
CA LEU A 402 -0.38 -22.08 -15.02
C LEU A 402 0.20 -23.13 -15.97
N GLU A 403 0.08 -24.43 -15.67
CA GLU A 403 0.43 -25.51 -16.60
C GLU A 403 -0.39 -25.45 -17.89
N LYS A 404 -1.69 -25.17 -17.79
CA LYS A 404 -2.56 -25.01 -18.96
C LYS A 404 -2.17 -23.80 -19.81
N ARG A 405 -1.70 -22.73 -19.16
CA ARG A 405 -1.24 -21.52 -19.84
C ARG A 405 0.14 -21.75 -20.49
N TRP A 406 1.03 -22.42 -19.78
CA TRP A 406 2.43 -22.65 -20.18
C TRP A 406 2.79 -24.14 -20.00
N SER A 407 2.61 -24.92 -21.03
CA SER A 407 2.95 -26.36 -21.02
C SER A 407 4.33 -26.62 -20.43
N GLY A 408 4.44 -27.60 -19.52
CA GLY A 408 5.65 -27.94 -18.79
C GLY A 408 5.94 -27.04 -17.56
N PHE A 409 5.08 -26.09 -17.23
CA PHE A 409 5.27 -25.19 -16.08
C PHE A 409 5.43 -25.97 -14.77
N SER A 410 4.57 -26.95 -14.52
CA SER A 410 4.56 -27.74 -13.28
C SER A 410 5.89 -28.42 -13.01
N SER A 411 6.54 -28.98 -14.05
CA SER A 411 7.83 -29.64 -13.94
C SER A 411 9.01 -28.69 -13.70
N GLN A 412 8.81 -27.38 -13.94
CA GLN A 412 9.80 -26.33 -13.79
C GLN A 412 9.70 -25.59 -12.46
N VAL A 413 8.69 -25.89 -11.63
CA VAL A 413 8.51 -25.29 -10.29
C VAL A 413 9.62 -25.76 -9.36
N GLU A 414 10.40 -24.83 -8.81
CA GLU A 414 11.50 -25.13 -7.88
C GLU A 414 11.15 -24.85 -6.41
N ILE A 415 10.28 -23.89 -6.18
CA ILE A 415 9.85 -23.49 -4.83
C ILE A 415 8.47 -22.85 -4.86
N ILE A 416 7.69 -23.09 -3.81
CA ILE A 416 6.40 -22.48 -3.55
C ILE A 416 6.39 -21.95 -2.12
N ASP A 417 5.85 -20.77 -1.92
CA ASP A 417 5.50 -20.22 -0.61
C ASP A 417 4.09 -19.62 -0.67
N VAL A 418 3.29 -19.85 0.37
CA VAL A 418 1.90 -19.38 0.41
C VAL A 418 1.66 -18.60 1.71
N PRO A 419 2.02 -17.33 1.78
CA PRO A 419 1.59 -16.46 2.87
C PRO A 419 0.08 -16.20 2.80
N THR A 420 -0.53 -16.16 3.98
CA THR A 420 -1.97 -16.00 4.18
C THR A 420 -2.24 -14.81 5.12
N PRO A 421 -3.48 -14.36 5.31
CA PRO A 421 -3.81 -13.31 6.27
C PRO A 421 -3.26 -13.56 7.67
N ALA A 422 -3.29 -14.82 8.14
CA ALA A 422 -2.68 -15.20 9.43
C ALA A 422 -1.14 -15.00 9.45
N THR A 423 -0.49 -15.15 8.30
CA THR A 423 0.95 -14.83 8.17
C THR A 423 1.19 -13.33 8.34
N TYR A 424 0.41 -12.51 7.65
CA TYR A 424 0.55 -11.05 7.73
C TYR A 424 0.28 -10.54 9.14
N THR A 425 -0.82 -10.95 9.78
CA THR A 425 -1.12 -10.56 11.16
C THR A 425 0.00 -10.96 12.13
N ARG A 426 0.55 -12.16 11.98
CA ARG A 426 1.67 -12.63 12.83
C ARG A 426 2.90 -11.74 12.75
N TYR A 427 3.23 -11.21 11.56
CA TYR A 427 4.44 -10.40 11.36
C TYR A 427 4.21 -8.89 11.51
N THR A 428 2.99 -8.40 11.37
CA THR A 428 2.71 -6.96 11.36
C THR A 428 1.74 -6.51 12.44
N GLY A 429 0.99 -7.43 13.03
CA GLY A 429 -0.10 -7.10 13.94
C GLY A 429 -1.31 -6.47 13.26
N ASN A 430 -1.30 -6.29 11.94
CA ASN A 430 -2.37 -5.61 11.22
C ASN A 430 -3.72 -6.28 11.41
N TRP A 431 -4.68 -5.50 11.81
CA TRP A 431 -6.06 -5.92 12.06
C TRP A 431 -6.66 -6.59 10.84
N LYS A 432 -7.25 -7.76 11.06
CA LYS A 432 -7.82 -8.63 10.02
C LYS A 432 -6.86 -8.96 8.87
N GLY A 433 -5.55 -8.91 9.09
CA GLY A 433 -4.55 -9.17 8.06
C GLY A 433 -4.62 -8.23 6.86
N SER A 434 -5.27 -7.06 7.00
CA SER A 434 -5.47 -6.10 5.92
C SER A 434 -4.12 -5.55 5.44
N PRO A 435 -3.87 -5.56 4.12
CA PRO A 435 -2.59 -5.09 3.58
C PRO A 435 -2.49 -3.56 3.51
N ASP A 436 -3.60 -2.81 3.56
CA ASP A 436 -3.59 -1.36 3.28
C ASP A 436 -4.60 -0.53 4.09
N GLY A 437 -5.00 -0.96 5.28
CA GLY A 437 -5.89 -0.17 6.13
C GLY A 437 -7.29 0.02 5.54
N TRP A 438 -7.79 1.26 5.52
CA TRP A 438 -9.15 1.55 5.12
C TRP A 438 -9.32 1.69 3.61
N TYR A 439 -10.36 1.11 3.10
CA TYR A 439 -10.79 1.15 1.73
C TYR A 439 -11.58 2.45 1.43
N LEU A 440 -11.33 3.08 0.27
CA LEU A 440 -11.99 4.31 -0.14
C LEU A 440 -13.31 4.00 -0.84
N THR A 441 -14.39 4.62 -0.36
CA THR A 441 -15.74 4.51 -0.93
C THR A 441 -16.36 5.89 -1.14
N PRO A 442 -17.46 6.02 -1.90
CA PRO A 442 -18.19 7.29 -2.02
C PRO A 442 -18.70 7.84 -0.67
N GLU A 443 -18.94 6.97 0.32
CA GLU A 443 -19.45 7.36 1.63
C GLU A 443 -18.36 8.02 2.48
N ASN A 444 -17.11 7.53 2.41
CA ASN A 444 -16.01 8.01 3.25
C ASN A 444 -15.02 8.95 2.53
N ILE A 445 -15.21 9.22 1.23
CA ILE A 445 -14.32 10.10 0.44
C ILE A 445 -14.24 11.53 1.00
N ASN A 446 -15.26 11.98 1.69
CA ASN A 446 -15.29 13.30 2.31
C ASN A 446 -14.69 13.31 3.73
N GLU A 447 -14.36 12.13 4.29
CA GLU A 447 -13.79 11.95 5.63
C GLU A 447 -12.28 11.67 5.60
N MET A 448 -11.57 12.22 4.62
CA MET A 448 -10.13 11.99 4.42
C MET A 448 -9.22 12.73 5.41
N GLU A 449 -9.75 13.41 6.42
CA GLU A 449 -8.94 14.04 7.45
C GLU A 449 -8.25 12.96 8.31
N PRO A 450 -6.90 12.98 8.40
CA PRO A 450 -6.19 11.92 9.10
C PRO A 450 -6.46 11.90 10.61
N LEU A 451 -6.65 10.70 11.15
CA LEU A 451 -6.72 10.43 12.59
C LEU A 451 -5.32 10.43 13.19
N ARG A 452 -4.79 11.58 13.59
CA ARG A 452 -3.44 11.72 14.13
C ARG A 452 -3.37 11.64 15.65
N THR A 453 -4.47 11.91 16.35
CA THR A 453 -4.55 11.97 17.82
C THR A 453 -5.84 11.32 18.31
N LEU A 454 -5.85 10.95 19.57
CA LEU A 454 -7.06 10.47 20.25
C LEU A 454 -7.59 11.55 21.20
N PRO A 455 -8.92 11.80 21.26
CA PRO A 455 -9.49 12.85 22.09
C PRO A 455 -9.18 12.63 23.57
N GLY A 456 -8.69 13.66 24.23
CA GLY A 456 -8.37 13.62 25.67
C GLY A 456 -7.10 12.87 26.05
N LEU A 457 -6.32 12.36 25.08
CA LEU A 457 -5.04 11.74 25.34
C LEU A 457 -3.92 12.60 24.73
N GLU A 458 -3.08 13.19 25.59
CA GLU A 458 -1.91 13.96 25.16
C GLU A 458 -0.67 13.09 25.00
N GLY A 459 0.35 13.61 24.29
CA GLY A 459 1.65 12.96 24.12
C GLY A 459 1.67 11.79 23.14
N LEU A 460 0.51 11.44 22.51
CA LEU A 460 0.39 10.40 21.51
C LEU A 460 0.12 11.00 20.13
N GLN A 461 0.82 10.50 19.13
CA GLN A 461 0.53 10.72 17.71
C GLN A 461 0.36 9.39 16.99
N MET A 462 -0.49 9.33 15.98
CA MET A 462 -0.68 8.16 15.12
C MET A 462 -0.23 8.47 13.70
N VAL A 463 0.44 7.50 13.06
CA VAL A 463 0.87 7.56 11.67
C VAL A 463 0.58 6.22 10.97
N GLY A 464 0.56 6.22 9.65
CA GLY A 464 0.42 5.01 8.85
C GLY A 464 -1.00 4.78 8.33
N GLN A 465 -1.20 3.61 7.79
CA GLN A 465 -2.37 3.24 7.00
C GLN A 465 -3.72 3.29 7.74
N TRP A 466 -3.72 3.17 9.07
CA TRP A 466 -4.95 3.19 9.88
C TRP A 466 -5.41 4.60 10.25
N THR A 467 -4.72 5.62 9.78
CA THR A 467 -5.05 7.02 10.10
C THR A 467 -5.91 7.71 9.05
N VAL A 468 -6.02 7.15 7.84
CA VAL A 468 -6.72 7.76 6.70
C VAL A 468 -7.23 6.68 5.74
N THR A 469 -8.27 7.01 4.96
CA THR A 469 -8.74 6.17 3.86
C THR A 469 -7.77 6.22 2.67
N PHE A 470 -7.69 5.14 1.89
CA PHE A 470 -6.84 5.02 0.70
C PHE A 470 -5.37 5.37 1.02
N SER A 471 -4.74 4.49 1.77
CA SER A 471 -3.40 4.71 2.29
C SER A 471 -2.30 4.40 1.26
N GLY A 472 -1.73 3.22 1.29
CA GLY A 472 -0.55 2.86 0.50
C GLY A 472 0.76 3.46 1.01
N THR A 473 1.84 3.04 0.39
CA THR A 473 3.22 3.38 0.78
C THR A 473 3.47 4.88 0.84
N VAL A 474 2.95 5.64 -0.14
CA VAL A 474 3.13 7.11 -0.22
C VAL A 474 2.47 7.82 0.96
N ILE A 475 1.21 7.49 1.22
CA ILE A 475 0.43 8.15 2.27
C ILE A 475 0.97 7.76 3.64
N ALA A 476 1.39 6.50 3.81
CA ALA A 476 2.03 6.04 5.04
C ALA A 476 3.33 6.83 5.34
N ALA A 477 4.22 7.01 4.36
CA ALA A 477 5.43 7.82 4.51
C ALA A 477 5.09 9.30 4.76
N MET A 478 4.12 9.85 4.02
CA MET A 478 3.69 11.23 4.16
C MET A 478 3.08 11.52 5.54
N SER A 479 2.37 10.55 6.14
CA SER A 479 1.80 10.70 7.48
C SER A 479 2.86 10.95 8.54
N GLY A 480 4.00 10.22 8.47
CA GLY A 480 5.14 10.42 9.36
C GLY A 480 5.73 11.83 9.22
N ARG A 481 5.97 12.27 7.97
CA ARG A 481 6.45 13.63 7.67
C ARG A 481 5.51 14.70 8.25
N GLN A 482 4.22 14.56 8.04
CA GLN A 482 3.21 15.54 8.46
C GLN A 482 3.09 15.65 9.98
N VAL A 483 3.16 14.53 10.69
CA VAL A 483 3.12 14.51 12.16
C VAL A 483 4.33 15.29 12.71
N ILE A 484 5.52 15.10 12.16
CA ILE A 484 6.69 15.87 12.63
C ILE A 484 6.57 17.37 12.29
N GLN A 485 5.98 17.74 11.14
CA GLN A 485 5.68 19.16 10.86
C GLN A 485 4.76 19.79 11.90
N LEU A 486 3.73 19.06 12.35
CA LEU A 486 2.84 19.54 13.41
C LEU A 486 3.53 19.63 14.76
N MET A 487 4.37 18.67 15.10
CA MET A 487 5.18 18.69 16.33
C MET A 487 6.16 19.87 16.32
N CYS A 488 6.88 20.09 15.23
CA CYS A 488 7.76 21.25 15.07
C CYS A 488 6.98 22.57 15.26
N ARG A 489 5.77 22.70 14.67
CA ARG A 489 4.93 23.89 14.85
C ARG A 489 4.53 24.10 16.31
N LYS A 490 4.13 23.02 17.00
CA LYS A 490 3.77 23.05 18.42
C LYS A 490 4.95 23.49 19.29
N ASP A 491 6.15 23.05 18.93
CA ASP A 491 7.39 23.31 19.68
C ASP A 491 8.09 24.61 19.26
N GLY A 492 7.52 25.38 18.32
CA GLY A 492 8.13 26.62 17.82
C GLY A 492 9.37 26.41 16.94
N ILE A 493 9.58 25.18 16.43
CA ILE A 493 10.72 24.81 15.59
C ILE A 493 10.36 25.01 14.11
N LYS A 494 11.27 25.61 13.34
CA LYS A 494 11.10 25.67 11.88
C LYS A 494 11.40 24.30 11.29
N PHE A 495 10.41 23.69 10.63
CA PHE A 495 10.57 22.38 10.01
C PHE A 495 11.63 22.38 8.90
N VAL A 496 12.54 21.41 8.97
CA VAL A 496 13.60 21.15 8.00
C VAL A 496 13.44 19.74 7.42
N SER A 497 13.73 19.56 6.14
CA SER A 497 13.66 18.28 5.45
C SER A 497 14.89 18.00 4.56
N ASP A 498 16.01 18.71 4.80
CA ASP A 498 17.26 18.52 4.08
C ASP A 498 18.20 17.61 4.88
N ILE A 499 18.71 16.57 4.24
CA ILE A 499 19.65 15.61 4.81
C ILE A 499 21.00 16.29 5.18
N ASN A 500 21.34 17.38 4.49
CA ASN A 500 22.64 18.03 4.62
C ASN A 500 22.75 19.01 5.80
N VAL A 501 21.68 19.27 6.54
CA VAL A 501 21.67 20.29 7.62
C VAL A 501 22.49 19.89 8.84
N HIS A 502 22.78 18.60 9.02
CA HIS A 502 23.54 18.09 10.18
C HIS A 502 24.90 17.45 9.81
N SER A 503 25.35 17.55 8.57
CA SER A 503 26.64 17.05 8.10
C SER A 503 27.75 18.11 8.13
N SER A 504 27.61 19.22 8.88
CA SER A 504 28.72 20.10 9.16
C SER A 504 29.58 19.46 10.25
N PRO A 505 30.84 19.12 9.98
CA PRO A 505 31.77 18.68 11.04
C PRO A 505 32.04 19.84 11.96
N GLU A 506 32.18 19.57 13.24
CA GLU A 506 32.86 20.40 14.16
C GLU A 506 34.31 20.64 13.74
#